data_89553602bcce2059d8eee66ddbc40640
#
_entry.id   89553602bcce2059d8eee66ddbc40640
#
_cell.length_a   1.000
_cell.length_b   1.000
_cell.length_c   1.000
_cell.angle_alpha   90.00
_cell.angle_beta   90.00
_cell.angle_gamma   90.00
#
_symmetry.space_group_name_H-M   'P 1'
#
loop_
_entity.id
_entity.type
_entity.pdbx_description
1 polymer ?
#
loop_
_entity_poly.entity_id
_entity_poly.type
_entity_poly.pdbx_seq_one_letter_code
_entity_poly.pdbx_strand_id
1 'polypeptide(L)'
;MKKVIVACGSGVATSQTVASKVTRLLNERQQSHIKVEVIDLKSLDSHIKDSAAYIAITKVDKQYPIPVINGIAFLTGMGMEQELQKVIDACK
;
A
#
# COMPACT_ATOMS: atom_id res chain seq x y z
N MET A 1 1.64 -12.31 -10.64
CA MET A 1 2.24 -11.35 -9.74
C MET A 1 1.24 -10.30 -9.32
N LYS A 2 1.15 -10.02 -8.05
CA LYS A 2 0.23 -9.00 -7.54
C LYS A 2 0.99 -7.72 -7.24
N LYS A 3 0.33 -6.59 -7.46
CA LYS A 3 0.94 -5.27 -7.25
C LYS A 3 0.12 -4.49 -6.23
N VAL A 4 0.81 -3.86 -5.29
CA VAL A 4 0.22 -2.97 -4.31
C VAL A 4 0.82 -1.58 -4.53
N ILE A 5 -0.02 -0.56 -4.58
CA ILE A 5 0.45 0.80 -4.80
C ILE A 5 0.35 1.64 -3.53
N VAL A 6 1.32 2.52 -3.36
CA VAL A 6 1.34 3.50 -2.28
C VAL A 6 1.31 4.87 -2.93
N ALA A 7 0.32 5.68 -2.58
CA ALA A 7 0.18 7.01 -3.16
C ALA A 7 0.16 8.07 -2.08
N CYS A 8 0.82 9.19 -2.36
CA CYS A 8 0.86 10.32 -1.43
C CYS A 8 0.79 11.62 -2.25
N GLY A 9 -0.04 12.55 -1.81
CA GLY A 9 -0.23 13.82 -2.49
C GLY A 9 0.85 14.84 -2.20
N SER A 10 1.60 14.65 -1.10
CA SER A 10 2.64 15.59 -0.70
C SER A 10 3.71 14.89 0.10
N GLY A 11 4.82 14.62 -0.37
CA GLY A 11 5.89 13.98 0.38
C GLY A 11 6.16 12.57 -0.08
N VAL A 12 6.95 12.49 -1.14
CA VAL A 12 7.40 11.21 -1.68
C VAL A 12 8.17 10.40 -0.63
N ALA A 13 8.88 11.10 0.28
CA ALA A 13 9.67 10.43 1.31
C ALA A 13 8.81 9.56 2.23
N THR A 14 7.63 10.03 2.61
CA THR A 14 6.73 9.26 3.46
C THR A 14 6.23 8.01 2.73
N SER A 15 5.84 8.17 1.47
CA SER A 15 5.39 7.04 0.65
C SER A 15 6.50 5.99 0.50
N GLN A 16 7.73 6.44 0.27
CA GLN A 16 8.87 5.52 0.13
C GLN A 16 9.14 4.78 1.42
N THR A 17 9.04 5.46 2.57
CA THR A 17 9.23 4.82 3.86
C THR A 17 8.19 3.72 4.09
N VAL A 18 6.93 4.02 3.81
CA VAL A 18 5.85 3.03 3.94
C VAL A 18 6.08 1.87 2.99
N ALA A 19 6.40 2.16 1.73
CA ALA A 19 6.63 1.12 0.73
C ALA A 19 7.77 0.19 1.12
N SER A 20 8.87 0.76 1.62
CA SER A 20 10.02 -0.03 2.07
C SER A 20 9.64 -0.93 3.24
N LYS A 21 8.89 -0.39 4.20
CA LYS A 21 8.46 -1.17 5.36
C LYS A 21 7.53 -2.30 4.97
N VAL A 22 6.57 -2.01 4.10
CA VAL A 22 5.63 -3.04 3.62
C VAL A 22 6.39 -4.13 2.86
N THR A 23 7.31 -3.74 1.99
CA THR A 23 8.11 -4.71 1.23
C THR A 23 8.88 -5.63 2.16
N ARG A 24 9.53 -5.06 3.19
CA ARG A 24 10.28 -5.86 4.16
C ARG A 24 9.38 -6.82 4.92
N LEU A 25 8.22 -6.34 5.36
CA LEU A 25 7.27 -7.18 6.09
C LEU A 25 6.73 -8.31 5.23
N LEU A 26 6.47 -8.03 3.97
CA LEU A 26 6.01 -9.07 3.04
C LEU A 26 7.09 -10.12 2.81
N ASN A 27 8.35 -9.71 2.72
CA ASN A 27 9.46 -10.66 2.60
C ASN A 27 9.58 -11.53 3.84
N GLU A 28 9.38 -10.95 5.02
CA GLU A 28 9.43 -11.71 6.28
C GLU A 28 8.31 -12.76 6.35
N ARG A 29 7.19 -12.50 5.70
CA ARG A 29 6.05 -13.43 5.66
C ARG A 29 6.06 -14.30 4.42
N GLN A 30 7.17 -14.34 3.70
CA GLN A 30 7.34 -15.14 2.48
C GLN A 30 6.35 -14.75 1.38
N GLN A 31 6.03 -13.46 1.31
CA GLN A 31 5.14 -12.91 0.28
C GLN A 31 5.92 -12.03 -0.70
N SER A 32 7.13 -12.43 -1.02
CA SER A 32 8.01 -11.63 -1.87
C SER A 32 7.52 -11.50 -3.31
N HIS A 33 6.52 -12.29 -3.70
CA HIS A 33 5.91 -12.17 -5.02
C HIS A 33 5.02 -10.94 -5.15
N ILE A 34 4.69 -10.28 -4.03
CA ILE A 34 3.89 -9.07 -4.05
C ILE A 34 4.82 -7.88 -4.28
N LYS A 35 4.52 -7.10 -5.30
CA LYS A 35 5.32 -5.92 -5.64
C LYS A 35 4.67 -4.67 -5.06
N VAL A 36 5.46 -3.82 -4.43
CA VAL A 36 4.99 -2.55 -3.88
C VAL A 36 5.59 -1.42 -4.70
N GLU A 37 4.74 -0.55 -5.22
CA GLU A 37 5.17 0.60 -6.02
C GLU A 37 4.69 1.90 -5.41
N VAL A 38 5.54 2.94 -5.49
CA VAL A 38 5.19 4.29 -5.05
C VAL A 38 4.80 5.10 -6.27
N ILE A 39 3.61 5.71 -6.21
CA ILE A 39 3.13 6.58 -7.28
C ILE A 39 2.60 7.88 -6.68
N ASP A 40 2.42 8.92 -7.51
CA ASP A 40 1.77 10.13 -7.04
C ASP A 40 0.25 10.01 -7.19
N LEU A 41 -0.48 10.90 -6.52
CA LEU A 41 -1.95 10.86 -6.57
C LEU A 41 -2.49 11.15 -7.97
N LYS A 42 -1.74 11.86 -8.79
CA LYS A 42 -2.17 12.16 -10.14
C LYS A 42 -2.21 10.91 -11.01
N SER A 43 -1.33 9.94 -10.72
CA SER A 43 -1.25 8.70 -11.47
C SER A 43 -2.12 7.60 -10.87
N LEU A 44 -2.75 7.85 -9.74
CA LEU A 44 -3.48 6.83 -8.99
C LEU A 44 -4.57 6.15 -9.82
N ASP A 45 -5.39 6.93 -10.49
CA ASP A 45 -6.50 6.37 -11.26
C ASP A 45 -6.03 5.46 -12.38
N SER A 46 -4.85 5.75 -12.95
CA SER A 46 -4.27 4.92 -14.01
C SER A 46 -3.77 3.57 -13.49
N HIS A 47 -3.31 3.54 -12.24
CA HIS A 47 -2.71 2.33 -11.66
C HIS A 47 -3.69 1.48 -10.86
N ILE A 48 -4.82 2.07 -10.45
CA ILE A 48 -5.76 1.38 -9.56
C ILE A 48 -6.32 0.11 -10.17
N LYS A 49 -6.58 0.12 -11.47
CA LYS A 49 -7.15 -1.03 -12.16
C LYS A 49 -6.18 -2.21 -12.24
N ASP A 50 -4.88 -1.92 -12.22
CA ASP A 50 -3.85 -2.94 -12.33
C ASP A 50 -3.30 -3.39 -10.98
N SER A 51 -3.86 -2.85 -9.90
CA SER A 51 -3.33 -3.08 -8.55
C SER A 51 -4.28 -3.93 -7.74
N ALA A 52 -3.73 -4.73 -6.83
CA ALA A 52 -4.52 -5.57 -5.93
C ALA A 52 -4.99 -4.79 -4.71
N ALA A 53 -4.24 -3.79 -4.28
CA ALA A 53 -4.58 -2.98 -3.12
C ALA A 53 -3.92 -1.60 -3.22
N TYR A 54 -4.49 -0.64 -2.51
CA TYR A 54 -3.99 0.72 -2.46
C TYR A 54 -3.69 1.07 -1.00
N ILE A 55 -2.46 1.42 -0.72
CA ILE A 55 -2.04 1.85 0.61
C ILE A 55 -2.08 3.38 0.64
N ALA A 56 -3.00 3.92 1.42
CA ALA A 56 -3.20 5.37 1.51
C ALA A 56 -2.44 5.92 2.71
N ILE A 57 -1.66 6.96 2.47
CA ILE A 57 -0.93 7.66 3.52
C ILE A 57 -1.80 8.73 4.15
N THR A 58 -2.74 9.27 3.39
CA THR A 58 -3.65 10.31 3.85
C THR A 58 -5.07 9.77 3.90
N LYS A 59 -5.96 10.53 4.53
CA LYS A 59 -7.36 10.15 4.60
C LYS A 59 -7.96 10.07 3.20
N VAL A 60 -8.65 8.97 2.92
CA VAL A 60 -9.26 8.73 1.62
C VAL A 60 -10.77 8.93 1.75
N ASP A 61 -11.29 9.90 0.98
CA ASP A 61 -12.72 10.19 0.96
C ASP A 61 -13.44 9.55 -0.23
N LYS A 62 -12.67 9.01 -1.16
CA LYS A 62 -13.20 8.41 -2.38
C LYS A 62 -13.19 6.89 -2.28
N GLN A 63 -14.22 6.25 -2.83
CA GLN A 63 -14.25 4.80 -2.89
C GLN A 63 -13.51 4.30 -4.12
N TYR A 64 -12.77 3.22 -3.94
CA TYR A 64 -12.01 2.61 -5.01
C TYR A 64 -12.45 1.17 -5.22
N PRO A 65 -12.27 0.63 -6.43
CA PRO A 65 -12.66 -0.76 -6.72
C PRO A 65 -11.76 -1.79 -6.06
N ILE A 66 -10.65 -1.37 -5.47
CA ILE A 66 -9.72 -2.26 -4.77
C ILE A 66 -9.69 -1.89 -3.29
N PRO A 67 -9.26 -2.81 -2.40
CA PRO A 67 -9.16 -2.49 -0.97
C PRO A 67 -8.19 -1.35 -0.70
N VAL A 68 -8.58 -0.48 0.23
CA VAL A 68 -7.75 0.64 0.67
C VAL A 68 -7.18 0.29 2.04
N ILE A 69 -5.87 0.35 2.16
CA ILE A 69 -5.15 -0.01 3.38
C ILE A 69 -4.60 1.26 4.01
N ASN A 70 -4.67 1.33 5.34
CA ASN A 70 -4.17 2.50 6.07
C ASN A 70 -2.64 2.45 6.17
N GLY A 71 -1.97 3.26 5.36
CA GLY A 71 -0.50 3.31 5.36
C GLY A 71 0.09 3.94 6.61
N ILE A 72 -0.69 4.75 7.32
CA ILE A 72 -0.20 5.38 8.56
C ILE A 72 0.15 4.30 9.60
N ALA A 73 -0.55 3.18 9.60
CA ALA A 73 -0.26 2.09 10.53
C ALA A 73 1.17 1.58 10.39
N PHE A 74 1.72 1.64 9.18
CA PHE A 74 3.10 1.22 8.95
C PHE A 74 4.12 2.24 9.44
N LEU A 75 3.73 3.50 9.58
CA LEU A 75 4.60 4.54 10.12
C LEU A 75 4.61 4.53 11.65
N THR A 76 3.46 4.36 12.27
CA THR A 76 3.34 4.39 13.72
C THR A 76 3.56 3.04 14.37
N GLY A 77 3.37 1.97 13.62
CA GLY A 77 3.43 0.62 14.14
C GLY A 77 2.17 0.16 14.83
N MET A 78 1.16 1.01 14.93
CA MET A 78 -0.09 0.66 15.59
C MET A 78 -1.05 0.06 14.57
N GLY A 79 -1.45 -1.19 14.81
CA GLY A 79 -2.34 -1.90 13.90
C GLY A 79 -1.66 -2.36 12.62
N MET A 80 -0.34 -2.33 12.59
CA MET A 80 0.44 -2.65 11.40
C MET A 80 0.16 -4.07 10.91
N GLU A 81 0.07 -5.03 11.81
CA GLU A 81 -0.15 -6.41 11.41
C GLU A 81 -1.53 -6.62 10.79
N GLN A 82 -2.53 -5.93 11.31
CA GLN A 82 -3.88 -6.00 10.75
C GLN A 82 -3.91 -5.44 9.34
N GLU A 83 -3.25 -4.32 9.13
CA GLU A 83 -3.20 -3.72 7.80
C GLU A 83 -2.37 -4.56 6.84
N LEU A 84 -1.28 -5.15 7.33
CA LEU A 84 -0.48 -6.05 6.51
C LEU A 84 -1.28 -7.27 6.06
N GLN A 85 -2.09 -7.83 6.98
CA GLN A 85 -2.95 -8.95 6.62
C GLN A 85 -3.95 -8.58 5.53
N LYS A 86 -4.48 -7.36 5.57
CA LYS A 86 -5.36 -6.88 4.50
C LYS A 86 -4.64 -6.84 3.15
N VAL A 87 -3.38 -6.42 3.15
CA VAL A 87 -2.58 -6.42 1.91
C VAL A 87 -2.43 -7.84 1.38
N ILE A 88 -2.08 -8.78 2.25
CA ILE A 88 -1.89 -10.17 1.85
C ILE A 88 -3.20 -10.76 1.33
N ASP A 89 -4.30 -10.52 2.03
CA ASP A 89 -5.61 -11.03 1.63
C ASP A 89 -6.04 -10.45 0.28
N ALA A 90 -5.73 -9.20 0.02
CA ALA A 90 -6.07 -8.56 -1.25
C ALA A 90 -5.27 -9.15 -2.41
N CYS A 91 -4.10 -9.70 -2.11
CA CYS A 91 -3.20 -10.26 -3.13
C CYS A 91 -3.35 -11.76 -3.33
N LYS A 92 -4.27 -12.37 -2.62
CA LYS A 92 -4.52 -13.81 -2.80
C LYS A 92 -5.23 -14.15 -4.09
#